data_2daffb0bb2382c14254c79ef81478204
#
_entry.id   2daffb0bb2382c14254c79ef81478204
#
_cell.length_a   1.000
_cell.length_b   1.000
_cell.length_c   1.000
_cell.angle_alpha   90.00
_cell.angle_beta   90.00
_cell.angle_gamma   90.00
#
_symmetry.space_group_name_H-M   'P 1'
#
loop_
_entity.id
_entity.type
_entity.pdbx_description
1 polymer ?
#
loop_
_entity_poly.entity_id
_entity_poly.type
_entity_poly.pdbx_seq_one_letter_code
_entity_poly.pdbx_strand_id
1 'polypeptide(L)'
;MAKKKKKSKNYYFTSDTEQAIISYANTECKQTREELYKQQIQPAFDELVDKIVYTYKFTSLENIDFLKDDCKIWLTTILGKFDASKGTKAFSYFNVVAKNWLIIR
;
A
#
# COMPACT_ATOMS: atom_id res chain seq x y z
N MET A 1 -10.28 -0.33 -28.72
CA MET A 1 -10.22 -0.68 -28.29
C MET A 1 -10.09 -0.88 -27.65
N ALA A 2 -9.95 -0.74 -27.48
CA ALA A 2 -9.79 -1.09 -26.74
C ALA A 2 -9.56 -1.49 -26.23
N LYS A 3 -9.32 -1.66 -26.14
CA LYS A 3 -9.03 -2.20 -25.64
C LYS A 3 -8.94 -2.33 -24.85
N LYS A 4 -9.20 -2.50 -24.57
CA LYS A 4 -9.14 -2.58 -23.66
C LYS A 4 -8.46 -2.82 -23.12
N LYS A 5 -8.56 -2.40 -22.83
CA LYS A 5 -7.65 -2.68 -22.18
C LYS A 5 -7.72 -3.39 -21.03
N LYS A 6 -7.09 -4.21 -20.95
CA LYS A 6 -7.02 -5.05 -19.81
C LYS A 6 -6.27 -4.38 -18.70
N LYS A 7 -6.85 -4.40 -17.50
CA LYS A 7 -6.17 -3.83 -16.33
C LYS A 7 -5.01 -4.72 -15.92
N SER A 8 -3.91 -4.10 -15.52
CA SER A 8 -2.81 -4.85 -14.94
C SER A 8 -3.19 -5.36 -13.55
N LYS A 9 -2.43 -6.28 -13.00
CA LYS A 9 -2.65 -6.77 -11.65
C LYS A 9 -2.56 -5.66 -10.61
N ASN A 10 -1.82 -4.61 -10.94
CA ASN A 10 -1.54 -3.53 -10.00
C ASN A 10 -2.25 -2.25 -10.36
N TYR A 11 -3.42 -2.36 -10.98
CA TYR A 11 -4.13 -1.18 -11.43
C TYR A 11 -4.43 -0.18 -10.32
N TYR A 12 -4.51 -0.67 -9.09
CA TYR A 12 -4.79 0.18 -7.94
C TYR A 12 -3.55 0.91 -7.43
N PHE A 13 -2.39 0.57 -7.94
CA PHE A 13 -1.13 1.17 -7.49
C PHE A 13 -0.40 1.72 -8.73
N THR A 14 -0.73 2.95 -9.06
CA THR A 14 -0.26 3.58 -10.29
C THR A 14 0.98 4.40 -10.05
N SER A 15 1.51 5.01 -11.12
CA SER A 15 2.62 5.93 -10.97
C SER A 15 2.21 7.16 -10.14
N ASP A 16 0.94 7.53 -10.17
CA ASP A 16 0.46 8.61 -9.31
C ASP A 16 0.56 8.22 -7.83
N THR A 17 0.22 6.96 -7.51
CA THR A 17 0.36 6.45 -6.15
C THR A 17 1.83 6.48 -5.74
N GLU A 18 2.69 6.05 -6.62
CA GLU A 18 4.13 6.04 -6.38
C GLU A 18 4.63 7.45 -6.05
N GLN A 19 4.23 8.43 -6.85
CA GLN A 19 4.62 9.81 -6.63
C GLN A 19 4.04 10.37 -5.33
N ALA A 20 2.81 9.99 -5.00
CA ALA A 20 2.21 10.44 -3.76
C ALA A 20 2.99 9.93 -2.55
N ILE A 21 3.45 8.70 -2.59
CA ILE A 21 4.24 8.12 -1.51
C ILE A 21 5.58 8.84 -1.38
N ILE A 22 6.23 9.12 -2.51
CA ILE A 22 7.49 9.84 -2.50
C ILE A 22 7.29 11.24 -1.92
N SER A 23 6.23 11.92 -2.34
CA SER A 23 5.92 13.26 -1.81
C SER A 23 5.62 13.21 -0.32
N TYR A 24 4.88 12.18 0.12
CA TYR A 24 4.58 12.00 1.53
C TYR A 24 5.87 11.87 2.35
N ALA A 25 6.80 11.06 1.87
CA ALA A 25 8.04 10.83 2.59
C ALA A 25 8.91 12.08 2.63
N ASN A 26 8.79 12.96 1.63
CA ASN A 26 9.65 14.12 1.50
C ASN A 26 9.07 15.41 2.09
N THR A 27 7.81 15.40 2.50
CA THR A 27 7.20 16.59 3.09
C THR A 27 7.09 16.43 4.60
N GLU A 28 7.22 17.54 5.33
CA GLU A 28 7.03 17.51 6.77
C GLU A 28 5.70 18.12 7.19
N CYS A 29 4.92 18.59 6.22
CA CYS A 29 3.64 19.23 6.51
C CYS A 29 2.59 18.16 6.79
N LYS A 30 2.07 18.14 8.01
CA LYS A 30 1.09 17.16 8.42
C LYS A 30 -0.16 17.19 7.56
N GLN A 31 -0.63 18.39 7.26
CA GLN A 31 -1.85 18.53 6.47
C GLN A 31 -1.65 17.97 5.07
N THR A 32 -0.53 18.25 4.44
CA THR A 32 -0.22 17.73 3.12
C THR A 32 -0.14 16.20 3.16
N ARG A 33 0.49 15.66 4.20
CA ARG A 33 0.60 14.21 4.35
C ARG A 33 -0.78 13.57 4.48
N GLU A 34 -1.67 14.17 5.25
CA GLU A 34 -3.01 13.63 5.40
C GLU A 34 -3.77 13.64 4.09
N GLU A 35 -3.65 14.71 3.32
CA GLU A 35 -4.34 14.81 2.05
C GLU A 35 -3.80 13.79 1.05
N LEU A 36 -2.49 13.65 0.96
CA LEU A 36 -1.89 12.66 0.08
C LEU A 36 -2.34 11.26 0.46
N TYR A 37 -2.34 10.97 1.75
CA TYR A 37 -2.73 9.65 2.22
C TYR A 37 -4.18 9.34 1.87
N LYS A 38 -5.09 10.24 2.22
CA LYS A 38 -6.51 9.99 2.01
C LYS A 38 -6.88 9.90 0.54
N GLN A 39 -6.26 10.72 -0.30
CA GLN A 39 -6.65 10.82 -1.70
C GLN A 39 -5.95 9.81 -2.59
N GLN A 40 -4.68 9.52 -2.31
CA GLN A 40 -3.87 8.73 -3.23
C GLN A 40 -3.36 7.43 -2.63
N ILE A 41 -3.02 7.41 -1.36
CA ILE A 41 -2.30 6.29 -0.77
C ILE A 41 -3.25 5.31 -0.10
N GLN A 42 -4.20 5.80 0.69
CA GLN A 42 -5.11 4.92 1.43
C GLN A 42 -5.89 3.97 0.52
N PRO A 43 -6.49 4.44 -0.59
CA PRO A 43 -7.20 3.49 -1.46
C PRO A 43 -6.27 2.41 -2.01
N ALA A 44 -5.03 2.76 -2.33
CA ALA A 44 -4.07 1.80 -2.85
C ALA A 44 -3.67 0.79 -1.78
N PHE A 45 -3.45 1.26 -0.56
CA PHE A 45 -3.10 0.35 0.53
C PHE A 45 -4.25 -0.58 0.90
N ASP A 46 -5.48 -0.07 0.87
CA ASP A 46 -6.65 -0.92 1.13
C ASP A 46 -6.68 -2.08 0.14
N GLU A 47 -6.52 -1.79 -1.14
CA GLU A 47 -6.50 -2.83 -2.16
C GLU A 47 -5.29 -3.74 -2.02
N LEU A 48 -4.14 -3.16 -1.71
CA LEU A 48 -2.91 -3.94 -1.55
C LEU A 48 -3.07 -5.00 -0.47
N VAL A 49 -3.55 -4.60 0.70
CA VAL A 49 -3.71 -5.52 1.82
C VAL A 49 -4.77 -6.57 1.48
N ASP A 50 -5.89 -6.16 0.88
CA ASP A 50 -6.94 -7.11 0.50
C ASP A 50 -6.41 -8.14 -0.50
N LYS A 51 -5.62 -7.70 -1.47
CA LYS A 51 -5.05 -8.61 -2.47
C LYS A 51 -4.08 -9.60 -1.85
N ILE A 52 -3.27 -9.15 -0.90
CA ILE A 52 -2.34 -10.03 -0.22
C ILE A 52 -3.10 -11.08 0.57
N VAL A 53 -4.12 -10.66 1.32
CA VAL A 53 -4.93 -11.57 2.12
C VAL A 53 -5.56 -12.62 1.23
N TYR A 54 -6.11 -12.21 0.10
CA TYR A 54 -6.75 -13.13 -0.81
C TYR A 54 -5.74 -14.08 -1.47
N THR A 55 -4.63 -13.52 -1.95
CA THR A 55 -3.62 -14.29 -2.69
C THR A 55 -2.99 -15.37 -1.83
N TYR A 56 -2.71 -15.08 -0.58
CA TYR A 56 -2.05 -16.02 0.32
C TYR A 56 -3.04 -16.75 1.21
N LYS A 57 -4.34 -16.61 0.93
CA LYS A 57 -5.42 -17.35 1.58
C LYS A 57 -5.51 -17.13 3.08
N PHE A 58 -5.24 -15.92 3.49
CA PHE A 58 -5.39 -15.56 4.89
C PHE A 58 -6.86 -15.35 5.28
N THR A 59 -7.77 -15.45 4.31
CA THR A 59 -9.19 -15.19 4.56
C THR A 59 -9.81 -16.16 5.55
N SER A 60 -9.18 -17.30 5.78
CA SER A 60 -9.71 -18.30 6.73
C SER A 60 -9.38 -17.95 8.18
N LEU A 61 -8.56 -16.95 8.44
CA LEU A 61 -8.23 -16.58 9.81
C LEU A 61 -9.41 -15.90 10.47
N GLU A 62 -9.68 -16.25 11.75
CA GLU A 62 -10.82 -15.74 12.47
C GLU A 62 -10.86 -14.23 12.58
N ASN A 63 -9.71 -13.64 12.82
CA ASN A 63 -9.62 -12.21 13.06
C ASN A 63 -9.01 -11.46 11.89
N ILE A 64 -9.25 -11.93 10.66
CA ILE A 64 -8.59 -11.37 9.49
C ILE A 64 -8.93 -9.90 9.27
N ASP A 65 -10.18 -9.50 9.52
CA ASP A 65 -10.56 -8.10 9.32
C ASP A 65 -9.79 -7.19 10.25
N PHE A 66 -9.62 -7.62 11.49
CA PHE A 66 -8.85 -6.88 12.48
C PHE A 66 -7.38 -6.81 12.06
N LEU A 67 -6.84 -7.93 11.58
CA LEU A 67 -5.45 -7.97 11.13
C LEU A 67 -5.22 -7.08 9.92
N LYS A 68 -6.19 -7.00 9.01
CA LYS A 68 -6.07 -6.12 7.86
C LYS A 68 -5.97 -4.66 8.31
N ASP A 69 -6.81 -4.26 9.24
CA ASP A 69 -6.78 -2.90 9.76
C ASP A 69 -5.46 -2.60 10.45
N ASP A 70 -4.99 -3.53 11.28
CA ASP A 70 -3.71 -3.37 11.96
C ASP A 70 -2.56 -3.26 10.99
N CYS A 71 -2.59 -4.06 9.94
CA CYS A 71 -1.56 -4.02 8.91
C CYS A 71 -1.50 -2.65 8.24
N LYS A 72 -2.68 -2.10 7.92
CA LYS A 72 -2.74 -0.79 7.29
C LYS A 72 -2.20 0.30 8.21
N ILE A 73 -2.52 0.22 9.50
CA ILE A 73 -1.99 1.17 10.47
C ILE A 73 -0.47 1.06 10.54
N TRP A 74 0.05 -0.15 10.55
CA TRP A 74 1.49 -0.35 10.59
C TRP A 74 2.16 0.22 9.34
N LEU A 75 1.54 0.03 8.18
CA LEU A 75 2.10 0.59 6.95
C LEU A 75 2.19 2.11 7.02
N THR A 76 1.22 2.76 7.65
CA THR A 76 1.30 4.21 7.77
C THR A 76 2.43 4.65 8.68
N THR A 77 2.82 3.83 9.66
CA THR A 77 3.93 4.20 10.55
C THR A 77 5.26 4.18 9.82
N ILE A 78 5.39 3.36 8.79
CA ILE A 78 6.64 3.28 8.04
C ILE A 78 6.59 4.06 6.73
N LEU A 79 5.43 4.61 6.39
CA LEU A 79 5.25 5.29 5.12
C LEU A 79 6.21 6.46 4.93
N GLY A 80 6.42 7.23 5.98
CA GLY A 80 7.31 8.37 5.93
C GLY A 80 8.78 8.01 5.85
N LYS A 81 9.10 6.74 6.03
CA LYS A 81 10.49 6.27 5.98
C LYS A 81 10.89 5.71 4.63
N PHE A 82 9.95 5.66 3.70
CA PHE A 82 10.25 5.14 2.37
C PHE A 82 11.29 6.02 1.69
N ASP A 83 12.29 5.40 1.10
CA ASP A 83 13.38 6.11 0.45
C ASP A 83 13.51 5.65 -1.00
N ALA A 84 13.01 6.46 -1.91
CA ALA A 84 13.01 6.15 -3.34
C ALA A 84 14.42 6.11 -3.91
N SER A 85 15.38 6.75 -3.24
CA SER A 85 16.75 6.81 -3.75
C SER A 85 17.44 5.44 -3.69
N LYS A 86 16.87 4.51 -2.96
CA LYS A 86 17.44 3.15 -2.88
C LYS A 86 17.07 2.29 -4.09
N GLY A 87 16.30 2.82 -5.01
CA GLY A 87 16.00 2.12 -6.25
C GLY A 87 14.83 1.17 -6.19
N THR A 88 14.22 0.99 -5.03
CA THR A 88 13.07 0.11 -4.88
C THR A 88 11.79 0.90 -5.10
N LYS A 89 10.88 0.34 -5.89
CA LYS A 89 9.59 0.99 -6.09
C LYS A 89 8.70 0.78 -4.86
N ALA A 90 7.85 1.77 -4.61
CA ALA A 90 6.99 1.74 -3.43
C ALA A 90 6.08 0.50 -3.44
N PHE A 91 5.50 0.17 -4.59
CA PHE A 91 4.63 -1.01 -4.66
C PHE A 91 5.36 -2.27 -4.19
N SER A 92 6.56 -2.50 -4.72
CA SER A 92 7.33 -3.69 -4.36
C SER A 92 7.68 -3.68 -2.87
N TYR A 93 8.11 -2.54 -2.39
CA TYR A 93 8.52 -2.42 -0.99
C TYR A 93 7.36 -2.70 -0.04
N PHE A 94 6.24 -2.02 -0.24
CA PHE A 94 5.11 -2.16 0.67
C PHE A 94 4.41 -3.51 0.52
N ASN A 95 4.44 -4.09 -0.68
CA ASN A 95 3.89 -5.42 -0.88
C ASN A 95 4.62 -6.46 -0.05
N VAL A 96 5.95 -6.43 -0.08
CA VAL A 96 6.76 -7.39 0.69
C VAL A 96 6.58 -7.15 2.19
N VAL A 97 6.62 -5.89 2.60
CA VAL A 97 6.51 -5.55 4.02
C VAL A 97 5.15 -5.96 4.58
N ALA A 98 4.08 -5.69 3.85
CA ALA A 98 2.74 -6.04 4.30
C ALA A 98 2.57 -7.55 4.36
N LYS A 99 3.07 -8.27 3.35
CA LYS A 99 2.99 -9.73 3.33
C LYS A 99 3.71 -10.32 4.54
N ASN A 100 4.93 -9.85 4.79
CA ASN A 100 5.72 -10.38 5.90
C ASN A 100 5.05 -10.09 7.24
N TRP A 101 4.45 -8.91 7.37
CA TRP A 101 3.75 -8.56 8.61
C TRP A 101 2.60 -9.54 8.85
N LEU A 102 1.82 -9.83 7.82
CA LEU A 102 0.67 -10.72 7.94
C LEU A 102 1.10 -12.17 8.22
N ILE A 103 2.20 -12.60 7.61
CA ILE A 103 2.71 -13.97 7.83
C ILE A 103 3.12 -14.18 9.29
N ILE A 104 3.77 -13.18 9.87
CA ILE A 104 4.25 -13.29 11.25
C ILE A 104 3.09 -13.30 12.25
N ARG A 105 1.98 -12.70 11.91
CA ARG A 105 0.81 -12.65 12.80
C ARG A 105 0.00 -13.94 12.68
#